data_d816592075fb0061461b38d4684d67e1
#
_entry.id   d816592075fb0061461b38d4684d67e1
#
_cell.length_a   1.000
_cell.length_b   1.000
_cell.length_c   1.000
_cell.angle_alpha   90.00
_cell.angle_beta   90.00
_cell.angle_gamma   90.00
#
_symmetry.space_group_name_H-M   'P 1'
#
loop_
_entity.id
_entity.type
_entity.pdbx_description
1 polymer ?
#
loop_
_entity_poly.entity_id
_entity_poly.type
_entity_poly.pdbx_seq_one_letter_code
_entity_poly.pdbx_strand_id
1 'polypeptide(L)'
;IPNTHIKELARLGKKLEEHYGNPQDIEWAIEKDDIFIVQTRAVTTFKRVVSEESEVSEESGKILLKGETASAGVYSGKVRVIHNISELNKIEKGDVMVTSMTTPDMVPAMQKAGAIVTNEGGMTCHAAIVSREMGTPCIVGTEHATDVLKDNQIVTVHASRGIVYEGKISIEKKETQ
;
A
#
# COMPACT_ATOMS: atom_id res chain seq x y z
N ILE A 1 1.69 -17.31 -20.49
CA ILE A 1 2.52 -16.63 -21.51
C ILE A 1 3.80 -17.44 -21.71
N PRO A 2 4.22 -17.75 -22.94
CA PRO A 2 5.47 -18.44 -23.21
C PRO A 2 6.69 -17.70 -22.67
N ASN A 3 7.72 -18.45 -22.24
CA ASN A 3 8.95 -17.84 -21.70
C ASN A 3 9.67 -16.93 -22.72
N THR A 4 9.47 -17.16 -24.01
CA THR A 4 9.98 -16.30 -25.10
C THR A 4 9.36 -14.91 -25.03
N HIS A 5 8.04 -14.80 -24.84
CA HIS A 5 7.34 -13.53 -24.68
C HIS A 5 7.72 -12.80 -23.40
N ILE A 6 7.93 -13.52 -22.28
CA ILE A 6 8.40 -12.92 -21.02
C ILE A 6 9.77 -12.25 -21.20
N LYS A 7 10.70 -12.94 -21.88
CA LYS A 7 12.03 -12.38 -22.16
C LYS A 7 11.97 -11.16 -23.09
N GLU A 8 11.10 -11.20 -24.09
CA GLU A 8 10.92 -10.07 -25.00
C GLU A 8 10.26 -8.87 -24.31
N LEU A 9 9.24 -9.10 -23.48
CA LEU A 9 8.63 -8.06 -22.64
C LEU A 9 9.67 -7.40 -21.71
N ALA A 10 10.51 -8.20 -21.06
CA ALA A 10 11.58 -7.68 -20.22
C ALA A 10 12.59 -6.83 -21.02
N ARG A 11 12.93 -7.26 -22.23
CA ARG A 11 13.82 -6.51 -23.13
C ARG A 11 13.19 -5.18 -23.57
N LEU A 12 11.90 -5.19 -23.94
CA LEU A 12 11.15 -4.00 -24.30
C LEU A 12 11.02 -3.03 -23.12
N GLY A 13 10.75 -3.55 -21.92
CA GLY A 13 10.68 -2.74 -20.69
C GLY A 13 11.99 -2.02 -20.40
N LYS A 14 13.14 -2.71 -20.48
CA LYS A 14 14.45 -2.09 -20.33
C LYS A 14 14.71 -1.01 -21.38
N LYS A 15 14.37 -1.27 -22.65
CA LYS A 15 14.54 -0.30 -23.72
C LYS A 15 13.70 0.96 -23.52
N LEU A 16 12.48 0.82 -22.97
CA LEU A 16 11.63 1.95 -22.63
C LEU A 16 12.19 2.75 -21.45
N GLU A 17 12.65 2.06 -20.42
CA GLU A 17 13.31 2.71 -19.26
C GLU A 17 14.56 3.50 -19.69
N GLU A 18 15.40 2.93 -20.52
CA GLU A 18 16.57 3.61 -21.10
C GLU A 18 16.18 4.83 -21.96
N HIS A 19 15.10 4.71 -22.74
CA HIS A 19 14.61 5.79 -23.61
C HIS A 19 14.05 6.98 -22.83
N TYR A 20 13.26 6.71 -21.78
CA TYR A 20 12.62 7.76 -20.96
C TYR A 20 13.48 8.20 -19.76
N GLY A 21 14.57 7.52 -19.47
CA GLY A 21 15.47 7.83 -18.36
C GLY A 21 14.91 7.56 -16.95
N ASN A 22 13.77 6.88 -16.86
CA ASN A 22 13.12 6.50 -15.61
C ASN A 22 12.27 5.23 -15.81
N PRO A 23 12.00 4.48 -14.73
CA PRO A 23 11.16 3.30 -14.77
C PRO A 23 9.76 3.58 -15.32
N GLN A 24 9.25 2.65 -16.10
CA GLN A 24 7.97 2.77 -16.79
C GLN A 24 6.98 1.70 -16.33
N ASP A 25 5.76 2.10 -16.08
CA ASP A 25 4.59 1.24 -16.02
C ASP A 25 4.10 1.01 -17.45
N ILE A 26 4.00 -0.26 -17.87
CA ILE A 26 3.80 -0.62 -19.27
C ILE A 26 2.55 -1.48 -19.42
N GLU A 27 1.62 -1.04 -20.25
CA GLU A 27 0.51 -1.85 -20.71
C GLU A 27 0.88 -2.49 -22.06
N TRP A 28 0.58 -3.76 -22.22
CA TRP A 28 0.92 -4.53 -23.42
C TRP A 28 -0.18 -5.50 -23.81
N ALA A 29 -0.17 -5.89 -25.09
CA ALA A 29 -1.04 -6.91 -25.64
C ALA A 29 -0.22 -7.88 -26.51
N ILE A 30 -0.71 -9.09 -26.71
CA ILE A 30 -0.16 -10.07 -27.62
C ILE A 30 -1.23 -10.43 -28.64
N GLU A 31 -0.91 -10.29 -29.92
CA GLU A 31 -1.74 -10.75 -31.02
C GLU A 31 -0.89 -11.62 -31.99
N LYS A 32 -1.29 -12.86 -32.23
CA LYS A 32 -0.61 -13.79 -33.15
C LYS A 32 0.90 -13.90 -32.91
N ASP A 33 1.31 -14.04 -31.66
CA ASP A 33 2.71 -14.09 -31.21
C ASP A 33 3.49 -12.75 -31.25
N ASP A 34 2.92 -11.67 -31.75
CA ASP A 34 3.53 -10.35 -31.73
C ASP A 34 3.17 -9.61 -30.43
N ILE A 35 4.15 -8.92 -29.84
CA ILE A 35 3.97 -8.13 -28.62
C ILE A 35 3.82 -6.65 -28.99
N PHE A 36 2.74 -6.05 -28.52
CA PHE A 36 2.44 -4.64 -28.70
C PHE A 36 2.49 -3.91 -27.36
N ILE A 37 3.25 -2.83 -27.29
CA ILE A 37 3.17 -1.89 -26.16
C ILE A 37 2.00 -0.95 -26.46
N VAL A 38 0.98 -1.01 -25.62
CA VAL A 38 -0.26 -0.24 -25.78
C VAL A 38 -0.15 1.11 -25.11
N GLN A 39 0.48 1.15 -23.94
CA GLN A 39 0.69 2.37 -23.16
C GLN A 39 1.97 2.25 -22.34
N THR A 40 2.64 3.39 -22.15
CA THR A 40 3.72 3.53 -21.16
C THR A 40 3.54 4.85 -20.42
N ARG A 41 3.81 4.83 -19.12
CA ARG A 41 3.80 6.01 -18.27
C ARG A 41 4.93 5.93 -17.24
N ALA A 42 5.53 7.08 -16.94
CA ALA A 42 6.58 7.14 -15.93
C ALA A 42 6.06 6.70 -14.56
N VAL A 43 6.80 5.82 -13.90
CA VAL A 43 6.54 5.52 -12.49
C VAL A 43 7.02 6.70 -11.66
N THR A 44 6.10 7.58 -11.26
CA THR A 44 6.41 8.81 -10.51
C THR A 44 6.64 8.56 -9.01
N THR A 45 6.29 7.39 -8.51
CA THR A 45 6.37 7.00 -7.10
C THR A 45 7.61 6.17 -6.76
N PHE A 46 8.78 6.49 -7.35
CA PHE A 46 10.05 6.04 -6.79
C PHE A 46 10.49 6.95 -5.63
N LYS A 47 9.72 7.06 -4.59
CA LYS A 47 10.36 7.07 -3.28
C LYS A 47 10.88 5.66 -3.11
N ARG A 48 12.18 5.50 -3.25
CA ARG A 48 12.92 4.31 -2.88
C ARG A 48 12.39 3.91 -1.51
N VAL A 49 11.41 3.00 -1.49
CA VAL A 49 11.16 2.21 -0.29
C VAL A 49 12.42 1.36 -0.21
N VAL A 50 13.41 1.89 0.45
CA VAL A 50 14.46 1.05 1.01
C VAL A 50 13.65 0.06 1.81
N SER A 51 13.58 -1.17 1.34
CA SER A 51 13.16 -2.32 2.12
C SER A 51 14.24 -2.50 3.20
N GLU A 52 14.27 -1.57 4.14
CA GLU A 52 14.89 -1.80 5.42
C GLU A 52 14.02 -2.88 6.04
N GLU A 53 14.49 -4.11 5.96
CA GLU A 53 14.08 -5.17 6.87
C GLU A 53 14.45 -4.71 8.28
N SER A 54 13.66 -3.79 8.82
CA SER A 54 13.71 -3.48 10.22
C SER A 54 13.10 -4.69 10.92
N GLU A 55 13.97 -5.57 11.40
CA GLU A 55 13.57 -6.59 12.37
C GLU A 55 12.96 -5.85 13.56
N VAL A 56 11.64 -5.85 13.64
CA VAL A 56 10.95 -5.52 14.88
C VAL A 56 11.37 -6.61 15.86
N SER A 57 12.03 -6.23 16.94
CA SER A 57 12.23 -7.14 18.07
C SER A 57 10.85 -7.68 18.45
N GLU A 58 10.65 -8.98 18.34
CA GLU A 58 9.35 -9.68 18.50
C GLU A 58 8.70 -9.47 19.87
N GLU A 59 9.36 -8.75 20.77
CA GLU A 59 8.98 -8.62 22.19
C GLU A 59 8.10 -7.40 22.54
N SER A 60 7.73 -6.50 21.61
CA SER A 60 7.25 -5.19 22.06
C SER A 60 5.84 -4.78 21.64
N GLY A 61 5.04 -5.59 20.95
CA GLY A 61 3.71 -5.14 20.56
C GLY A 61 2.66 -6.25 20.46
N LYS A 62 1.50 -6.03 21.09
CA LYS A 62 0.34 -6.90 20.91
C LYS A 62 -0.18 -6.73 19.49
N ILE A 63 -0.18 -7.82 18.73
CA ILE A 63 -0.76 -7.88 17.39
C ILE A 63 -2.29 -7.82 17.51
N LEU A 64 -2.89 -6.87 16.82
CA LEU A 64 -4.35 -6.72 16.75
C LEU A 64 -4.92 -7.38 15.49
N LEU A 65 -4.25 -7.19 14.35
CA LEU A 65 -4.73 -7.65 13.03
C LEU A 65 -3.57 -8.04 12.12
N LYS A 66 -3.89 -8.93 11.17
CA LYS A 66 -3.03 -9.25 10.03
C LYS A 66 -3.83 -9.12 8.74
N GLY A 67 -3.14 -8.77 7.64
CA GLY A 67 -3.71 -8.65 6.31
C GLY A 67 -2.64 -8.65 5.23
N GLU A 68 -3.02 -8.32 4.00
CA GLU A 68 -2.10 -8.24 2.87
C GLU A 68 -1.46 -6.86 2.78
N THR A 69 -0.16 -6.83 2.49
CA THR A 69 0.60 -5.59 2.23
C THR A 69 0.17 -4.99 0.89
N ALA A 70 -0.65 -3.95 0.90
CA ALA A 70 -1.06 -3.25 -0.32
C ALA A 70 -0.10 -2.14 -0.72
N SER A 71 0.39 -1.38 0.25
CA SER A 71 1.43 -0.35 0.08
C SER A 71 2.35 -0.39 1.29
N ALA A 72 3.64 -0.59 1.06
CA ALA A 72 4.63 -0.77 2.12
C ALA A 72 4.84 0.50 2.95
N GLY A 73 5.32 0.33 4.17
CA GLY A 73 5.65 1.41 5.09
C GLY A 73 5.23 1.09 6.52
N VAL A 74 5.58 2.01 7.42
CA VAL A 74 5.19 1.92 8.83
C VAL A 74 4.66 3.28 9.26
N TYR A 75 3.54 3.27 9.94
CA TYR A 75 2.93 4.48 10.46
C TYR A 75 2.22 4.22 11.79
N SER A 76 2.38 5.15 12.74
CA SER A 76 1.66 5.11 14.00
C SER A 76 0.73 6.32 14.10
N GLY A 77 -0.52 6.09 14.36
CA GLY A 77 -1.52 7.16 14.42
C GLY A 77 -2.79 6.76 15.14
N LYS A 78 -3.70 7.72 15.22
CA LYS A 78 -5.00 7.57 15.83
C LYS A 78 -5.98 6.94 14.82
N VAL A 79 -6.68 5.91 15.23
CA VAL A 79 -7.71 5.24 14.42
C VAL A 79 -8.94 6.12 14.23
N ARG A 80 -9.44 6.12 12.99
CA ARG A 80 -10.77 6.60 12.61
C ARG A 80 -11.49 5.53 11.83
N VAL A 81 -12.51 4.96 12.42
CA VAL A 81 -13.36 3.96 11.76
C VAL A 81 -14.42 4.67 10.93
N ILE A 82 -14.46 4.34 9.65
CA ILE A 82 -15.38 4.92 8.66
C ILE A 82 -16.29 3.83 8.14
N HIS A 83 -17.55 3.90 8.51
CA HIS A 83 -18.56 2.93 8.05
C HIS A 83 -19.27 3.39 6.78
N ASN A 84 -19.31 4.70 6.54
CA ASN A 84 -20.01 5.27 5.36
C ASN A 84 -19.38 6.61 4.95
N ILE A 85 -19.71 7.06 3.74
CA ILE A 85 -19.16 8.29 3.13
C ILE A 85 -19.45 9.55 3.97
N SER A 86 -20.58 9.61 4.67
CA SER A 86 -20.92 10.80 5.48
C SER A 86 -19.98 11.00 6.68
N GLU A 87 -19.20 9.99 7.04
CA GLU A 87 -18.24 10.03 8.15
C GLU A 87 -16.83 10.46 7.74
N LEU A 88 -16.57 10.67 6.46
CA LEU A 88 -15.23 11.02 5.94
C LEU A 88 -14.67 12.31 6.54
N ASN A 89 -15.52 13.21 6.99
CA ASN A 89 -15.13 14.44 7.68
C ASN A 89 -14.45 14.21 9.04
N LYS A 90 -14.61 13.03 9.64
CA LYS A 90 -13.93 12.64 10.88
C LYS A 90 -12.42 12.46 10.70
N ILE A 91 -11.95 12.22 9.46
CA ILE A 91 -10.52 12.00 9.18
C ILE A 91 -9.75 13.30 9.27
N GLU A 92 -8.82 13.36 10.20
CA GLU A 92 -7.84 14.42 10.36
C GLU A 92 -6.50 14.02 9.73
N LYS A 93 -5.64 15.00 9.49
CA LYS A 93 -4.32 14.75 8.91
C LYS A 93 -3.48 13.86 9.83
N GLY A 94 -3.04 12.71 9.30
CA GLY A 94 -2.21 11.76 10.05
C GLY A 94 -3.01 10.71 10.84
N ASP A 95 -4.32 10.65 10.71
CA ASP A 95 -5.10 9.56 11.28
C ASP A 95 -4.88 8.24 10.52
N VAL A 96 -5.13 7.12 11.17
CA VAL A 96 -5.21 5.79 10.55
C VAL A 96 -6.66 5.57 10.13
N MET A 97 -6.92 5.60 8.82
CA MET A 97 -8.24 5.35 8.27
C MET A 97 -8.54 3.85 8.26
N VAL A 98 -9.65 3.46 8.88
CA VAL A 98 -10.12 2.08 8.96
C VAL A 98 -11.53 2.00 8.36
N THR A 99 -11.73 1.12 7.38
CA THR A 99 -13.03 0.96 6.70
C THR A 99 -13.22 -0.46 6.19
N SER A 100 -14.44 -0.85 5.84
CA SER A 100 -14.69 -2.14 5.20
C SER A 100 -13.99 -2.22 3.84
N MET A 101 -14.23 -1.24 2.97
CA MET A 101 -13.58 -1.09 1.67
C MET A 101 -13.50 0.40 1.30
N THR A 102 -12.68 0.75 0.31
CA THR A 102 -12.62 2.12 -0.19
C THR A 102 -13.32 2.26 -1.54
N THR A 103 -13.86 3.46 -1.77
CA THR A 103 -14.45 3.88 -3.04
C THR A 103 -13.78 5.17 -3.53
N PRO A 104 -13.93 5.56 -4.82
CA PRO A 104 -13.36 6.78 -5.36
C PRO A 104 -13.71 8.06 -4.57
N ASP A 105 -14.91 8.14 -4.01
CA ASP A 105 -15.37 9.27 -3.20
C ASP A 105 -14.59 9.44 -1.90
N MET A 106 -13.87 8.41 -1.46
CA MET A 106 -13.06 8.43 -0.23
C MET A 106 -11.65 8.97 -0.46
N VAL A 107 -11.21 9.19 -1.70
CA VAL A 107 -9.84 9.65 -2.02
C VAL A 107 -9.42 10.91 -1.26
N PRO A 108 -10.26 11.96 -1.12
CA PRO A 108 -9.89 13.14 -0.34
C PRO A 108 -9.60 12.85 1.14
N ALA A 109 -10.29 11.86 1.74
CA ALA A 109 -10.02 11.42 3.11
C ALA A 109 -8.76 10.55 3.18
N MET A 110 -8.57 9.64 2.21
CA MET A 110 -7.37 8.81 2.09
C MET A 110 -6.10 9.66 1.99
N GLN A 111 -6.14 10.80 1.31
CA GLN A 111 -5.02 11.75 1.19
C GLN A 111 -4.63 12.39 2.53
N LYS A 112 -5.54 12.50 3.48
CA LYS A 112 -5.26 13.00 4.83
C LYS A 112 -4.70 11.92 5.75
N ALA A 113 -5.04 10.66 5.48
CA ALA A 113 -4.64 9.54 6.31
C ALA A 113 -3.13 9.29 6.27
N GLY A 114 -2.57 8.95 7.41
CA GLY A 114 -1.18 8.52 7.54
C GLY A 114 -0.99 7.04 7.23
N ALA A 115 -2.04 6.23 7.39
CA ALA A 115 -2.12 4.83 6.96
C ALA A 115 -3.58 4.42 6.72
N ILE A 116 -3.77 3.34 5.96
CA ILE A 116 -5.09 2.82 5.61
C ILE A 116 -5.15 1.32 5.93
N VAL A 117 -6.26 0.91 6.54
CA VAL A 117 -6.53 -0.50 6.85
C VAL A 117 -7.94 -0.84 6.41
N THR A 118 -8.13 -1.93 5.63
CA THR A 118 -9.45 -2.35 5.18
C THR A 118 -9.77 -3.78 5.56
N ASN A 119 -11.06 -4.07 5.83
CA ASN A 119 -11.53 -5.43 6.04
C ASN A 119 -11.38 -6.25 4.76
N GLU A 120 -11.85 -5.70 3.66
CA GLU A 120 -11.92 -6.35 2.36
C GLU A 120 -10.84 -5.83 1.42
N GLY A 121 -10.61 -6.60 0.35
CA GLY A 121 -9.73 -6.23 -0.73
C GLY A 121 -8.49 -7.11 -0.82
N GLY A 122 -7.83 -7.03 -1.94
CA GLY A 122 -6.55 -7.66 -2.27
C GLY A 122 -5.66 -6.69 -3.03
N MET A 123 -4.59 -7.17 -3.60
CA MET A 123 -3.53 -6.36 -4.23
C MET A 123 -3.98 -5.49 -5.41
N THR A 124 -5.16 -5.76 -5.98
CA THR A 124 -5.73 -5.03 -7.13
C THR A 124 -6.96 -4.21 -6.77
N CYS A 125 -7.36 -4.16 -5.48
CA CYS A 125 -8.51 -3.36 -5.06
C CYS A 125 -8.21 -1.85 -5.11
N HIS A 126 -9.26 -1.04 -5.07
CA HIS A 126 -9.15 0.42 -5.09
C HIS A 126 -8.22 0.97 -3.99
N ALA A 127 -8.34 0.47 -2.75
CA ALA A 127 -7.47 0.87 -1.65
C ALA A 127 -5.98 0.64 -1.97
N ALA A 128 -5.66 -0.54 -2.54
CA ALA A 128 -4.29 -0.92 -2.86
C ALA A 128 -3.69 -0.03 -3.97
N ILE A 129 -4.46 0.23 -5.03
CA ILE A 129 -4.01 1.06 -6.17
C ILE A 129 -3.74 2.48 -5.69
N VAL A 130 -4.73 3.12 -5.06
CA VAL A 130 -4.64 4.52 -4.64
C VAL A 130 -3.58 4.72 -3.55
N SER A 131 -3.47 3.79 -2.59
CA SER A 131 -2.46 3.90 -1.53
C SER A 131 -1.03 3.83 -2.08
N ARG A 132 -0.77 2.98 -3.09
CA ARG A 132 0.52 2.93 -3.77
C ARG A 132 0.83 4.22 -4.51
N GLU A 133 -0.13 4.79 -5.20
CA GLU A 133 0.03 6.09 -5.89
C GLU A 133 0.35 7.22 -4.92
N MET A 134 -0.27 7.22 -3.74
CA MET A 134 -0.03 8.22 -2.69
C MET A 134 1.23 7.95 -1.85
N GLY A 135 1.81 6.75 -1.92
CA GLY A 135 2.88 6.30 -1.01
C GLY A 135 2.42 6.18 0.45
N THR A 136 1.12 5.95 0.69
CA THR A 136 0.54 5.81 2.02
C THR A 136 0.58 4.34 2.44
N PRO A 137 1.13 3.98 3.62
CA PRO A 137 1.09 2.61 4.14
C PRO A 137 -0.33 2.04 4.15
N CYS A 138 -0.51 0.85 3.58
CA CYS A 138 -1.83 0.25 3.47
C CYS A 138 -1.81 -1.26 3.67
N ILE A 139 -2.74 -1.74 4.49
CA ILE A 139 -3.04 -3.16 4.71
C ILE A 139 -4.48 -3.40 4.29
N VAL A 140 -4.70 -4.41 3.46
CA VAL A 140 -6.03 -4.82 2.99
C VAL A 140 -6.34 -6.26 3.40
N GLY A 141 -7.61 -6.67 3.32
CA GLY A 141 -8.00 -8.05 3.59
C GLY A 141 -7.81 -8.48 5.04
N THR A 142 -7.99 -7.59 6.01
CA THR A 142 -7.87 -7.91 7.44
C THR A 142 -9.10 -8.60 8.01
N GLU A 143 -10.18 -8.70 7.25
CA GLU A 143 -11.50 -9.27 7.56
C GLU A 143 -12.29 -8.49 8.63
N HIS A 144 -11.66 -8.07 9.73
CA HIS A 144 -12.33 -7.55 10.92
C HIS A 144 -11.78 -6.23 11.47
N ALA A 145 -11.08 -5.41 10.66
CA ALA A 145 -10.47 -4.17 11.15
C ALA A 145 -11.50 -3.22 11.78
N THR A 146 -12.66 -3.07 11.18
CA THR A 146 -13.74 -2.19 11.67
C THR A 146 -14.36 -2.66 12.98
N ASP A 147 -14.25 -3.96 13.29
CA ASP A 147 -14.80 -4.54 14.53
C ASP A 147 -13.78 -4.50 15.67
N VAL A 148 -12.51 -4.74 15.34
CA VAL A 148 -11.40 -4.85 16.29
C VAL A 148 -10.85 -3.49 16.68
N LEU A 149 -10.64 -2.59 15.72
CA LEU A 149 -10.09 -1.26 15.95
C LEU A 149 -11.18 -0.27 16.36
N LYS A 150 -10.85 0.63 17.29
CA LYS A 150 -11.81 1.60 17.83
C LYS A 150 -11.35 3.03 17.56
N ASP A 151 -12.32 3.93 17.36
CA ASP A 151 -12.05 5.36 17.21
C ASP A 151 -11.17 5.87 18.36
N ASN A 152 -10.21 6.71 18.02
CA ASN A 152 -9.22 7.31 18.90
C ASN A 152 -8.18 6.33 19.51
N GLN A 153 -8.25 5.05 19.23
CA GLN A 153 -7.19 4.10 19.59
C GLN A 153 -5.89 4.46 18.85
N ILE A 154 -4.76 4.40 19.54
CA ILE A 154 -3.45 4.53 18.91
C ILE A 154 -3.00 3.16 18.46
N VAL A 155 -2.58 3.05 17.19
CA VAL A 155 -2.06 1.82 16.62
C VAL A 155 -0.82 2.10 15.78
N THR A 156 -0.01 1.06 15.56
CA THR A 156 1.07 1.06 14.58
C THR A 156 0.70 0.12 13.44
N VAL A 157 0.59 0.67 12.25
CA VAL A 157 0.38 -0.05 10.99
C VAL A 157 1.74 -0.35 10.39
N HIS A 158 2.19 -1.60 10.49
CA HIS A 158 3.40 -2.11 9.85
C HIS A 158 3.02 -2.74 8.53
N ALA A 159 2.72 -1.90 7.53
CA ALA A 159 2.19 -2.37 6.26
C ALA A 159 3.18 -3.24 5.49
N SER A 160 4.50 -3.02 5.61
CA SER A 160 5.51 -3.89 4.99
C SER A 160 5.45 -5.36 5.45
N ARG A 161 4.87 -5.63 6.64
CA ARG A 161 4.67 -6.98 7.18
C ARG A 161 3.20 -7.41 7.20
N GLY A 162 2.27 -6.54 6.81
CA GLY A 162 0.84 -6.80 6.87
C GLY A 162 0.29 -6.92 8.30
N ILE A 163 0.86 -6.20 9.29
CA ILE A 163 0.52 -6.35 10.70
C ILE A 163 0.12 -5.00 11.31
N VAL A 164 -0.95 -5.00 12.09
CA VAL A 164 -1.36 -3.86 12.94
C VAL A 164 -1.12 -4.21 14.40
N TYR A 165 -0.39 -3.36 15.09
CA TYR A 165 -0.06 -3.48 16.50
C TYR A 165 -0.81 -2.48 17.37
N GLU A 166 -1.06 -2.85 18.62
CA GLU A 166 -1.59 -1.95 19.63
C GLU A 166 -0.54 -0.91 20.05
N GLY A 167 -0.95 0.35 20.15
CA GLY A 167 -0.09 1.44 20.61
C GLY A 167 0.92 1.92 19.56
N LYS A 168 1.82 2.79 20.03
CA LYS A 168 2.94 3.29 19.24
C LYS A 168 4.17 2.44 19.51
N ILE A 169 4.62 1.73 18.47
CA ILE A 169 5.83 0.90 18.55
C ILE A 169 7.00 1.69 17.94
N SER A 170 8.11 1.78 18.67
CA SER A 170 9.36 2.29 18.14
C SER A 170 10.03 1.18 17.31
N ILE A 171 10.25 1.46 16.04
CA ILE A 171 10.98 0.57 15.15
C ILE A 171 12.42 1.06 15.15
N GLU A 172 13.32 0.32 15.76
CA GLU A 172 14.76 0.62 15.73
C GLU A 172 15.28 0.37 14.31
N LYS A 173 15.83 1.41 13.70
CA LYS A 173 16.61 1.28 12.47
C LYS A 173 17.97 0.68 12.86
N LYS A 174 18.24 -0.56 12.47
CA LYS A 174 19.64 -1.04 12.45
C LYS A 174 20.35 -0.35 11.30
N GLU A 175 21.20 0.63 11.62
CA GLU A 175 22.22 1.10 10.70
C GLU A 175 23.23 -0.04 10.50
N THR A 176 23.22 -0.63 9.34
CA THR A 176 24.29 -1.56 8.93
C THR A 176 25.49 -0.70 8.54
N GLN A 177 26.57 -0.84 9.31
CA GLN A 177 27.90 -0.34 8.97
C GLN A 177 28.47 -1.03 7.74
#